data_3fc2637a4d9e63b13530f313c477ed42
#
_entry.id   3fc2637a4d9e63b13530f313c477ed42
#
_cell.length_a   1.000
_cell.length_b   1.000
_cell.length_c   1.000
_cell.angle_alpha   90.00
_cell.angle_beta   90.00
_cell.angle_gamma   90.00
#
_symmetry.space_group_name_H-M   'P 1'
#
loop_
_entity.id
_entity.type
_entity.pdbx_description
1 polymer ?
#
loop_
_entity_poly.entity_id
_entity_poly.type
_entity_poly.pdbx_seq_one_letter_code
_entity_poly.pdbx_strand_id
1 'polypeptide(L)'
;VNGNICFLAGTPIQTDQGKIPIEKLDPKIHTIRGKTIQAITKTITPEDSLICFEPNSLGNHLPSQKTIISMNHKIMYQDKMSKAKYFVGNAGIYKIPYKQETLYNVLLDSHDKMIVNNMICETLDPRNSIAQLYMSLKTIPQEKHASVFSQFNAFCKEHNIYGTDSKRSKTKDITFRLKR
;
A
#
# COMPACT_ATOMS: atom_id res chain seq x y z
N VAL A 1 -12.04 8.29 1.17
CA VAL A 1 -10.63 7.94 1.13
C VAL A 1 -10.54 6.45 1.35
N ASN A 2 -10.08 5.73 0.35
CA ASN A 2 -9.89 4.30 0.44
C ASN A 2 -8.84 4.01 1.50
N GLY A 3 -9.12 3.07 2.37
CA GLY A 3 -8.24 2.66 3.43
C GLY A 3 -6.84 2.33 2.89
N ASN A 4 -5.91 2.27 3.80
CA ASN A 4 -4.51 2.02 3.51
C ASN A 4 -4.32 0.72 2.74
N ILE A 5 -3.56 0.79 1.66
CA ILE A 5 -3.19 -0.37 0.84
C ILE A 5 -1.67 -0.46 0.83
N CYS A 6 -1.12 -1.43 1.54
CA CYS A 6 0.31 -1.51 1.83
C CYS A 6 0.81 -2.93 2.08
N PHE A 7 2.14 -3.07 2.08
CA PHE A 7 2.90 -4.27 2.39
C PHE A 7 3.91 -4.02 3.51
N LEU A 8 4.29 -5.07 4.23
CA LEU A 8 5.45 -5.04 5.14
C LEU A 8 6.77 -4.92 4.37
N ALA A 9 7.80 -4.39 5.05
CA ALA A 9 9.18 -4.51 4.60
C ALA A 9 9.56 -5.98 4.32
N GLY A 10 10.42 -6.18 3.35
CA GLY A 10 10.85 -7.52 2.91
C GLY A 10 9.91 -8.18 1.89
N THR A 11 8.72 -7.62 1.66
CA THR A 11 7.80 -8.16 0.65
C THR A 11 8.42 -8.04 -0.75
N PRO A 12 8.63 -9.17 -1.47
CA PRO A 12 9.27 -9.13 -2.78
C PRO A 12 8.28 -8.63 -3.84
N ILE A 13 8.73 -7.64 -4.60
CA ILE A 13 8.00 -7.11 -5.75
C ILE A 13 8.66 -7.62 -7.02
N GLN A 14 7.90 -8.18 -7.95
CA GLN A 14 8.41 -8.55 -9.26
C GLN A 14 8.62 -7.30 -10.09
N THR A 15 9.88 -7.02 -10.40
CA THR A 15 10.28 -5.93 -11.29
C THR A 15 10.84 -6.49 -12.58
N ASP A 16 11.08 -5.63 -13.57
CA ASP A 16 11.78 -6.01 -14.81
C ASP A 16 13.25 -6.38 -14.55
N GLN A 17 13.80 -5.98 -13.39
CA GLN A 17 15.15 -6.26 -12.93
C GLN A 17 15.22 -7.41 -11.91
N GLY A 18 14.14 -8.17 -11.74
CA GLY A 18 14.04 -9.28 -10.81
C GLY A 18 13.14 -9.00 -9.59
N LYS A 19 13.16 -9.90 -8.62
CA LYS A 19 12.42 -9.77 -7.37
C LYS A 19 13.19 -8.91 -6.39
N ILE A 20 12.63 -7.77 -6.00
CA ILE A 20 13.27 -6.79 -5.12
C ILE A 20 12.37 -6.57 -3.88
N PRO A 21 12.92 -6.61 -2.65
CA PRO A 21 12.17 -6.22 -1.46
C PRO A 21 11.61 -4.79 -1.61
N ILE A 22 10.37 -4.59 -1.24
CA ILE A 22 9.65 -3.33 -1.51
C ILE A 22 10.37 -2.10 -0.96
N GLU A 23 10.99 -2.19 0.21
CA GLU A 23 11.75 -1.10 0.84
C GLU A 23 13.07 -0.80 0.13
N LYS A 24 13.53 -1.70 -0.74
CA LYS A 24 14.77 -1.56 -1.52
C LYS A 24 14.52 -1.15 -2.97
N LEU A 25 13.27 -0.95 -3.34
CA LEU A 25 12.96 -0.45 -4.68
C LEU A 25 13.51 0.96 -4.85
N ASP A 26 14.19 1.18 -5.98
CA ASP A 26 14.70 2.48 -6.38
C ASP A 26 14.02 2.92 -7.68
N PRO A 27 13.23 4.00 -7.67
CA PRO A 27 12.56 4.51 -8.86
C PRO A 27 13.49 4.87 -10.03
N LYS A 28 14.78 5.10 -9.75
CA LYS A 28 15.79 5.42 -10.78
C LYS A 28 16.32 4.18 -11.49
N ILE A 29 16.18 3.01 -10.88
CA ILE A 29 16.80 1.75 -11.35
C ILE A 29 15.72 0.75 -11.78
N HIS A 30 14.66 0.62 -10.99
CA HIS A 30 13.67 -0.44 -11.15
C HIS A 30 12.45 0.04 -11.92
N THR A 31 11.90 -0.85 -12.74
CA THR A 31 10.65 -0.66 -13.47
C THR A 31 9.71 -1.86 -13.23
N ILE A 32 8.43 -1.63 -13.36
CA ILE A 32 7.42 -2.68 -13.22
C ILE A 32 6.60 -2.77 -14.50
N ARG A 33 6.70 -3.90 -15.19
CA ARG A 33 6.01 -4.13 -16.47
C ARG A 33 6.29 -3.01 -17.49
N GLY A 34 7.56 -2.60 -17.58
CA GLY A 34 8.01 -1.52 -18.45
C GLY A 34 7.63 -0.12 -17.99
N LYS A 35 7.03 0.04 -16.81
CA LYS A 35 6.57 1.32 -16.27
C LYS A 35 7.51 1.87 -15.22
N THR A 36 7.73 3.17 -15.27
CA THR A 36 8.54 3.89 -14.27
C THR A 36 7.81 3.94 -12.93
N ILE A 37 8.53 3.66 -11.86
CA ILE A 37 8.04 3.84 -10.50
C ILE A 37 8.12 5.33 -10.16
N GLN A 38 7.01 5.92 -9.75
CA GLN A 38 6.94 7.33 -9.36
C GLN A 38 7.41 7.56 -7.94
N ALA A 39 7.08 6.65 -7.03
CA ALA A 39 7.51 6.69 -5.64
C ALA A 39 7.29 5.33 -4.97
N ILE A 40 8.05 5.10 -3.90
CA ILE A 40 7.77 4.07 -2.90
C ILE A 40 7.26 4.79 -1.66
N THR A 41 6.00 4.58 -1.33
CA THR A 41 5.37 5.26 -0.20
C THR A 41 5.65 4.52 1.10
N LYS A 42 5.78 5.26 2.19
CA LYS A 42 5.98 4.76 3.54
C LYS A 42 4.89 5.32 4.43
N THR A 43 4.19 4.46 5.15
CA THR A 43 3.10 4.88 6.04
C THR A 43 3.04 4.05 7.30
N ILE A 44 2.48 4.65 8.35
CA ILE A 44 2.03 3.96 9.55
C ILE A 44 0.53 4.22 9.64
N THR A 45 -0.26 3.17 9.86
CA THR A 45 -1.71 3.27 9.83
C THR A 45 -2.30 3.07 11.24
N PRO A 46 -3.47 3.62 11.53
CA PRO A 46 -4.17 3.36 12.77
C PRO A 46 -4.90 2.01 12.80
N GLU A 47 -4.78 1.20 11.77
CA GLU A 47 -5.33 -0.16 11.75
C GLU A 47 -4.68 -1.00 12.85
N ASP A 48 -5.40 -1.96 13.37
CA ASP A 48 -4.94 -2.85 14.44
C ASP A 48 -4.46 -4.21 13.92
N SER A 49 -4.74 -4.53 12.67
CA SER A 49 -4.43 -5.83 12.08
C SER A 49 -4.08 -5.76 10.59
N LEU A 50 -3.29 -6.73 10.18
CA LEU A 50 -2.95 -7.02 8.78
C LEU A 50 -3.48 -8.41 8.43
N ILE A 51 -3.47 -8.75 7.15
CA ILE A 51 -3.88 -10.06 6.66
C ILE A 51 -2.63 -10.86 6.25
N CYS A 52 -2.51 -12.05 6.81
CA CYS A 52 -1.49 -13.02 6.46
C CYS A 52 -2.05 -14.05 5.48
N PHE A 53 -1.37 -14.23 4.37
CA PHE A 53 -1.60 -15.29 3.40
C PHE A 53 -0.45 -16.28 3.51
N GLU A 54 -0.71 -17.49 4.02
CA GLU A 54 0.28 -18.57 4.01
C GLU A 54 0.53 -19.06 2.57
N PRO A 55 1.69 -19.66 2.30
CA PRO A 55 1.96 -20.24 0.98
C PRO A 55 0.84 -21.19 0.54
N ASN A 56 0.48 -21.14 -0.72
CA ASN A 56 -0.57 -21.97 -1.34
C ASN A 56 -2.00 -21.75 -0.81
N SER A 57 -2.25 -20.70 -0.03
CA SER A 57 -3.58 -20.46 0.56
C SER A 57 -4.67 -20.08 -0.46
N LEU A 58 -4.28 -19.62 -1.65
CA LEU A 58 -5.21 -19.33 -2.77
C LEU A 58 -5.09 -20.30 -3.94
N GLY A 59 -4.20 -21.29 -3.84
CA GLY A 59 -3.94 -22.27 -4.88
C GLY A 59 -2.44 -22.62 -4.94
N ASN A 60 -2.07 -23.51 -5.84
CA ASN A 60 -0.69 -23.97 -5.98
C ASN A 60 0.26 -22.80 -6.29
N HIS A 61 1.27 -22.59 -5.45
CA HIS A 61 2.21 -21.45 -5.49
C HIS A 61 1.53 -20.06 -5.47
N LEU A 62 0.35 -19.97 -4.87
CA LEU A 62 -0.42 -18.73 -4.78
C LEU A 62 -0.86 -18.46 -3.33
N PRO A 63 -0.20 -17.60 -2.57
CA PRO A 63 1.13 -17.04 -2.85
C PRO A 63 2.24 -18.11 -2.79
N SER A 64 3.36 -17.82 -3.41
CA SER A 64 4.55 -18.69 -3.36
C SER A 64 5.27 -18.66 -2.02
N GLN A 65 5.09 -17.59 -1.25
CA GLN A 65 5.64 -17.38 0.08
C GLN A 65 4.60 -16.70 0.97
N LYS A 66 4.76 -16.81 2.29
CA LYS A 66 3.97 -16.05 3.25
C LYS A 66 3.97 -14.56 2.87
N THR A 67 2.79 -13.98 2.72
CA THR A 67 2.61 -12.59 2.29
C THR A 67 1.67 -11.88 3.25
N ILE A 68 2.10 -10.74 3.78
CA ILE A 68 1.33 -9.95 4.75
C ILE A 68 1.00 -8.61 4.11
N ILE A 69 -0.28 -8.31 4.05
CA ILE A 69 -0.81 -7.11 3.41
C ILE A 69 -1.89 -6.44 4.26
N SER A 70 -2.13 -5.17 3.99
CA SER A 70 -3.19 -4.44 4.67
C SER A 70 -4.58 -4.95 4.27
N MET A 71 -5.56 -4.77 5.14
CA MET A 71 -6.90 -5.36 5.04
C MET A 71 -7.66 -4.97 3.76
N ASN A 72 -7.48 -3.75 3.29
CA ASN A 72 -8.20 -3.22 2.14
C ASN A 72 -7.45 -3.36 0.81
N HIS A 73 -6.22 -3.87 0.82
CA HIS A 73 -5.44 -4.10 -0.39
C HIS A 73 -6.12 -5.13 -1.28
N LYS A 74 -6.32 -4.79 -2.54
CA LYS A 74 -6.96 -5.70 -3.48
C LYS A 74 -5.94 -6.60 -4.14
N ILE A 75 -6.31 -7.87 -4.21
CA ILE A 75 -5.60 -8.93 -4.92
C ILE A 75 -6.53 -9.58 -5.93
N MET A 76 -5.96 -10.08 -7.01
CA MET A 76 -6.74 -10.79 -8.02
C MET A 76 -6.92 -12.26 -7.62
N TYR A 77 -8.15 -12.71 -7.65
CA TYR A 77 -8.51 -14.09 -7.47
C TYR A 77 -9.73 -14.42 -8.35
N GLN A 78 -9.64 -15.47 -9.16
CA GLN A 78 -10.69 -15.88 -10.11
C GLN A 78 -11.17 -14.69 -10.96
N ASP A 79 -10.20 -14.00 -11.59
CA ASP A 79 -10.41 -12.83 -12.48
C ASP A 79 -11.08 -11.60 -11.83
N LYS A 80 -11.14 -11.56 -10.51
CA LYS A 80 -11.72 -10.46 -9.76
C LYS A 80 -10.74 -9.89 -8.76
N MET A 81 -10.63 -8.55 -8.73
CA MET A 81 -9.89 -7.82 -7.69
C MET A 81 -10.75 -7.71 -6.43
N SER A 82 -10.29 -8.30 -5.32
CA SER A 82 -11.01 -8.34 -4.05
C SER A 82 -10.10 -7.95 -2.89
N LYS A 83 -10.65 -7.26 -1.90
CA LYS A 83 -9.90 -6.84 -0.71
C LYS A 83 -9.43 -8.05 0.09
N ALA A 84 -8.19 -7.99 0.59
CA ALA A 84 -7.56 -9.06 1.36
C ALA A 84 -8.42 -9.57 2.52
N LYS A 85 -9.09 -8.66 3.22
CA LYS A 85 -9.97 -9.01 4.36
C LYS A 85 -11.10 -9.97 4.02
N TYR A 86 -11.54 -10.03 2.77
CA TYR A 86 -12.64 -10.92 2.36
C TYR A 86 -12.21 -12.38 2.23
N PHE A 87 -10.91 -12.65 2.24
CA PHE A 87 -10.38 -14.02 2.20
C PHE A 87 -10.16 -14.62 3.60
N VAL A 88 -10.26 -13.81 4.66
CA VAL A 88 -10.13 -14.29 6.04
C VAL A 88 -11.18 -15.34 6.35
N GLY A 89 -10.74 -16.44 6.95
CA GLY A 89 -11.57 -17.62 7.21
C GLY A 89 -11.33 -18.76 6.24
N ASN A 90 -10.72 -18.52 5.08
CA ASN A 90 -10.19 -19.59 4.25
C ASN A 90 -8.93 -20.17 4.88
N ALA A 91 -8.65 -21.46 4.64
CA ALA A 91 -7.49 -22.13 5.18
C ALA A 91 -6.18 -21.39 4.81
N GLY A 92 -5.37 -21.07 5.80
CA GLY A 92 -4.11 -20.37 5.61
C GLY A 92 -4.22 -18.85 5.42
N ILE A 93 -5.39 -18.25 5.62
CA ILE A 93 -5.60 -16.81 5.51
C ILE A 93 -6.25 -16.28 6.79
N TYR A 94 -5.53 -15.42 7.50
CA TYR A 94 -5.96 -14.95 8.81
C TYR A 94 -5.44 -13.57 9.16
N LYS A 95 -6.08 -12.91 10.14
CA LYS A 95 -5.63 -11.64 10.69
C LYS A 95 -4.44 -11.85 11.62
N ILE A 96 -3.48 -10.95 11.56
CA ILE A 96 -2.39 -10.84 12.53
C ILE A 96 -2.38 -9.44 13.14
N PRO A 97 -1.90 -9.27 14.39
CA PRO A 97 -1.75 -7.96 15.01
C PRO A 97 -0.78 -7.09 14.21
N TYR A 98 -1.16 -5.85 13.97
CA TYR A 98 -0.29 -4.82 13.41
C TYR A 98 0.39 -4.04 14.54
N LYS A 99 1.72 -4.00 14.53
CA LYS A 99 2.54 -3.41 15.60
C LYS A 99 3.10 -2.04 15.25
N GLN A 100 2.43 -1.31 14.37
CA GLN A 100 2.82 0.03 13.92
C GLN A 100 4.18 0.06 13.17
N GLU A 101 4.55 -1.05 12.53
CA GLU A 101 5.69 -1.08 11.60
C GLU A 101 5.41 -0.19 10.39
N THR A 102 6.46 0.34 9.79
CA THR A 102 6.34 1.06 8.51
C THR A 102 5.82 0.12 7.42
N LEU A 103 4.79 0.55 6.75
CA LEU A 103 4.21 -0.13 5.60
C LEU A 103 4.58 0.58 4.30
N TYR A 104 4.66 -0.17 3.22
CA TYR A 104 5.14 0.30 1.92
C TYR A 104 4.13 0.05 0.82
N ASN A 105 4.10 0.91 -0.17
CA ASN A 105 3.40 0.66 -1.43
C ASN A 105 4.16 1.26 -2.62
N VAL A 106 3.79 0.83 -3.81
CA VAL A 106 4.36 1.27 -5.08
C VAL A 106 3.38 2.20 -5.77
N LEU A 107 3.86 3.38 -6.15
CA LEU A 107 3.12 4.35 -6.96
C LEU A 107 3.65 4.34 -8.39
N LEU A 108 2.79 4.05 -9.35
CA LEU A 108 3.03 4.22 -10.78
C LEU A 108 2.26 5.46 -11.30
N ASP A 109 2.38 5.78 -12.59
CA ASP A 109 1.65 6.90 -13.21
C ASP A 109 0.14 6.74 -13.16
N SER A 110 -0.33 5.50 -13.24
CA SER A 110 -1.74 5.15 -13.16
C SER A 110 -1.96 4.04 -12.13
N HIS A 111 -3.20 3.89 -11.69
CA HIS A 111 -3.60 2.73 -10.87
C HIS A 111 -3.45 1.46 -11.73
N ASP A 112 -2.61 0.55 -11.29
CA ASP A 112 -2.20 -0.61 -12.06
C ASP A 112 -2.07 -1.85 -11.17
N LYS A 113 -1.44 -2.87 -11.68
CA LYS A 113 -1.21 -4.16 -11.02
C LYS A 113 0.27 -4.49 -11.04
N MET A 114 0.70 -5.22 -10.02
CA MET A 114 2.05 -5.76 -9.90
C MET A 114 1.99 -7.17 -9.32
N ILE A 115 3.07 -7.93 -9.50
CA ILE A 115 3.16 -9.30 -9.00
C ILE A 115 3.95 -9.34 -7.70
N VAL A 116 3.34 -9.93 -6.67
CA VAL A 116 3.90 -10.12 -5.35
C VAL A 116 3.73 -11.58 -4.95
N ASN A 117 4.83 -12.32 -4.87
CA ASN A 117 4.80 -13.77 -4.57
C ASN A 117 3.76 -14.52 -5.42
N ASN A 118 3.77 -14.30 -6.72
CA ASN A 118 2.82 -14.82 -7.72
C ASN A 118 1.40 -14.26 -7.63
N MET A 119 1.05 -13.52 -6.59
CA MET A 119 -0.24 -12.84 -6.52
C MET A 119 -0.22 -11.56 -7.37
N ILE A 120 -1.30 -11.28 -8.06
CA ILE A 120 -1.52 -10.00 -8.72
C ILE A 120 -2.17 -9.05 -7.70
N CYS A 121 -1.45 -7.99 -7.35
CA CYS A 121 -1.89 -6.99 -6.38
C CYS A 121 -2.01 -5.63 -7.06
N GLU A 122 -2.91 -4.78 -6.55
CA GLU A 122 -3.00 -3.40 -7.03
C GLU A 122 -1.79 -2.57 -6.58
N THR A 123 -1.39 -1.61 -7.41
CA THR A 123 -0.50 -0.52 -7.04
C THR A 123 -1.30 0.58 -6.32
N LEU A 124 -0.62 1.55 -5.73
CA LEU A 124 -1.31 2.68 -5.08
C LEU A 124 -2.06 3.51 -6.12
N ASP A 125 -3.33 3.80 -5.86
CA ASP A 125 -4.11 4.69 -6.73
C ASP A 125 -3.53 6.11 -6.63
N PRO A 126 -3.13 6.75 -7.76
CA PRO A 126 -2.61 8.12 -7.75
C PRO A 126 -3.55 9.17 -7.14
N ARG A 127 -4.85 8.86 -7.05
CA ARG A 127 -5.85 9.73 -6.41
C ARG A 127 -5.86 9.62 -4.88
N ASN A 128 -5.16 8.63 -4.33
CA ASN A 128 -5.01 8.47 -2.89
C ASN A 128 -4.24 9.65 -2.30
N SER A 129 -4.63 10.09 -1.10
CA SER A 129 -3.99 11.24 -0.44
C SER A 129 -2.49 11.05 -0.17
N ILE A 130 -2.07 9.81 0.13
CA ILE A 130 -0.65 9.48 0.29
C ILE A 130 0.10 9.58 -1.03
N ALA A 131 -0.49 9.10 -2.13
CA ALA A 131 0.09 9.24 -3.46
C ALA A 131 0.27 10.71 -3.83
N GLN A 132 -0.73 11.53 -3.59
CA GLN A 132 -0.68 12.98 -3.83
C GLN A 132 0.39 13.68 -2.99
N LEU A 133 0.54 13.27 -1.73
CA LEU A 133 1.63 13.73 -0.87
C LEU A 133 3.00 13.45 -1.50
N TYR A 134 3.26 12.21 -1.87
CA TYR A 134 4.56 11.83 -2.45
C TYR A 134 4.83 12.50 -3.79
N MET A 135 3.82 12.70 -4.63
CA MET A 135 3.97 13.47 -5.87
C MET A 135 4.30 14.93 -5.58
N SER A 136 3.70 15.54 -4.56
CA SER A 136 3.99 16.92 -4.13
C SER A 136 5.43 17.06 -3.60
N LEU A 137 5.98 16.04 -2.95
CA LEU A 137 7.36 16.07 -2.44
C LEU A 137 8.41 16.22 -3.55
N LYS A 138 8.09 15.85 -4.78
CA LYS A 138 9.00 16.03 -5.93
C LYS A 138 9.32 17.49 -6.23
N THR A 139 8.42 18.40 -5.86
CA THR A 139 8.56 19.85 -6.06
C THR A 139 9.02 20.61 -4.81
N ILE A 140 9.24 19.89 -3.70
CA ILE A 140 9.59 20.47 -2.40
C ILE A 140 11.03 20.11 -2.07
N PRO A 141 11.87 21.07 -1.64
CA PRO A 141 13.24 20.78 -1.21
C PRO A 141 13.29 19.70 -0.12
N GLN A 142 14.30 18.82 -0.19
CA GLN A 142 14.39 17.66 0.68
C GLN A 142 14.44 18.00 2.16
N GLU A 143 15.06 19.09 2.52
CA GLU A 143 15.14 19.58 3.92
C GLU A 143 13.77 19.92 4.51
N LYS A 144 12.76 20.13 3.68
CA LYS A 144 11.37 20.39 4.12
C LYS A 144 10.51 19.14 4.19
N HIS A 145 10.96 17.98 3.70
CA HIS A 145 10.17 16.77 3.64
C HIS A 145 9.69 16.30 5.01
N ALA A 146 10.54 16.33 6.03
CA ALA A 146 10.17 15.93 7.39
C ALA A 146 9.01 16.77 7.96
N SER A 147 9.02 18.08 7.72
CA SER A 147 7.94 18.99 8.10
C SER A 147 6.64 18.68 7.35
N VAL A 148 6.74 18.40 6.06
CA VAL A 148 5.58 18.02 5.24
C VAL A 148 4.94 16.72 5.73
N PHE A 149 5.74 15.70 6.03
CA PHE A 149 5.25 14.46 6.61
C PHE A 149 4.58 14.66 7.96
N SER A 150 5.17 15.49 8.83
CA SER A 150 4.61 15.82 10.14
C SER A 150 3.23 16.48 10.00
N GLN A 151 3.10 17.47 9.11
CA GLN A 151 1.82 18.14 8.83
C GLN A 151 0.78 17.16 8.28
N PHE A 152 1.19 16.29 7.36
CA PHE A 152 0.30 15.28 6.78
C PHE A 152 -0.20 14.29 7.84
N ASN A 153 0.69 13.79 8.69
CA ASN A 153 0.32 12.86 9.76
C ASN A 153 -0.64 13.51 10.77
N ALA A 154 -0.41 14.78 11.14
CA ALA A 154 -1.30 15.55 12.00
C ALA A 154 -2.69 15.71 11.35
N PHE A 155 -2.72 16.05 10.07
CA PHE A 155 -3.95 16.16 9.29
C PHE A 155 -4.73 14.83 9.24
N CYS A 156 -4.05 13.72 8.98
CA CYS A 156 -4.68 12.39 8.97
C CYS A 156 -5.29 12.04 10.34
N LYS A 157 -4.57 12.33 11.42
CA LYS A 157 -5.03 12.10 12.78
C LYS A 157 -6.26 12.95 13.13
N GLU A 158 -6.22 14.23 12.79
CA GLU A 158 -7.33 15.17 13.04
C GLU A 158 -8.61 14.76 12.31
N HIS A 159 -8.50 14.32 11.06
CA HIS A 159 -9.65 13.96 10.21
C HIS A 159 -10.01 12.48 10.25
N ASN A 160 -9.28 11.68 11.01
CA ASN A 160 -9.47 10.22 11.09
C ASN A 160 -9.57 9.55 9.70
N ILE A 161 -8.70 9.94 8.76
CA ILE A 161 -8.74 9.51 7.35
C ILE A 161 -8.45 8.01 7.22
N TYR A 162 -7.72 7.43 8.16
CA TYR A 162 -7.36 6.00 8.21
C TYR A 162 -8.25 5.20 9.16
N GLY A 163 -9.37 5.74 9.58
CA GLY A 163 -10.26 5.06 10.53
C GLY A 163 -10.83 3.76 9.96
N THR A 164 -10.89 2.74 10.80
CA THR A 164 -11.44 1.43 10.49
C THR A 164 -12.97 1.40 10.38
N ASP A 165 -13.62 2.51 10.62
CA ASP A 165 -15.07 2.57 10.67
C ASP A 165 -15.67 2.74 9.27
N SER A 166 -16.10 1.61 8.71
CA SER A 166 -16.80 1.55 7.43
C SER A 166 -18.13 2.33 7.40
N LYS A 167 -18.61 2.80 8.52
CA LYS A 167 -19.83 3.61 8.64
C LYS A 167 -19.64 5.10 8.34
N ARG A 168 -18.39 5.56 8.20
CA ARG A 168 -18.08 6.96 7.88
C ARG A 168 -17.79 7.21 6.40
N SER A 169 -18.42 6.49 5.49
CA SER A 169 -18.25 6.67 4.05
C SER A 169 -18.84 7.98 3.47
N LYS A 170 -19.28 8.90 4.33
CA LYS A 170 -19.75 10.24 3.93
C LYS A 170 -18.77 11.34 4.32
N THR A 171 -17.48 11.09 4.24
CA THR A 171 -16.52 12.18 4.34
C THR A 171 -16.53 12.98 3.05
N LYS A 172 -16.88 14.26 3.18
CA LYS A 172 -16.61 15.29 2.18
C LYS A 172 -15.18 15.13 1.68
N ASP A 173 -14.93 15.47 0.44
CA ASP A 173 -13.58 15.50 -0.13
C ASP A 173 -12.67 16.39 0.73
N ILE A 174 -11.96 15.76 1.67
CA ILE A 174 -10.99 16.44 2.53
C ILE A 174 -9.67 16.42 1.80
N THR A 175 -9.23 17.57 1.36
CA THR A 175 -7.95 17.75 0.65
C THR A 175 -6.90 18.27 1.62
N PHE A 176 -5.78 17.55 1.72
CA PHE A 176 -4.60 18.02 2.44
C PHE A 176 -3.97 19.20 1.69
N ARG A 177 -3.72 20.31 2.40
CA ARG A 177 -3.00 21.47 1.88
C ARG A 177 -1.86 21.82 2.82
N LEU A 178 -0.67 22.03 2.27
CA LEU A 178 0.48 22.54 3.00
C LEU A 178 0.20 23.96 3.50
N LYS A 179 0.44 24.19 4.78
CA LYS A 179 0.50 25.55 5.33
C LYS A 179 1.79 26.21 4.83
N ARG A 180 1.66 27.31 4.15
CA ARG A 180 2.79 28.16 3.69
C ARG A 180 3.39 28.94 4.85
#